data_2d6ff9b52a2c1db2b9b70e6172986ece
#
_entry.id   2d6ff9b52a2c1db2b9b70e6172986ece
#
_cell.length_a   1.000
_cell.length_b   1.000
_cell.length_c   1.000
_cell.angle_alpha   90.00
_cell.angle_beta   90.00
_cell.angle_gamma   90.00
#
_symmetry.space_group_name_H-M   'P 1'
#
loop_
_entity.id
_entity.type
_entity.pdbx_description
1 polymer ?
#
loop_
_entity_poly.entity_id
_entity_poly.type
_entity_poly.pdbx_seq_one_letter_code
_entity_poly.pdbx_strand_id
1 'polypeptide(L)'
;SDGIERINIELSMANKLRLLDQLTEFFHGRLPVDTLGSAVTADELLGDRREAALALIDAVRARWSWINSQMDAPFADYTARYPDAPLEPSAAHLSPATVFHAMRDFALRVSWKRELLEDLDTLFSGKTDAPIRQAVANIHQQVLRGRVFVALHMHAGDGNVHTNIPVNSDDYDMLQTAHKAVARIMELARGLNGVISGEHGIGITKLEFLRDEEIAPFVAYKQQVDPKGHFNQGKLLPGADLRNAYTPSFELLGAESLILEQSDLGEISASVKDCLRCGKCKPVCSTHVPRANLLYSPRNKILGVGLLTEAFLYEEQTRRGVSLKHFDELTDVADHCTVCHKCVNPCPVKIDFGDVSVAMRNFLRKAGKKKFNPGTAAAMAFLNAKDPATIKAMRAGMMGLGYKAQRAGHQLFKRLGLIQEQTSQPPSTVGKPAVKSQVIHFFNKPMPGNLPKKTSRALLDIEDPNIVPVIRDPQKASEGAEAVFYFPGCGSERLFSQVGLAT
;
A
#
# COMPACT_ATOMS: atom_id res chain seq x y z
N SER A 1 3.51 2.89 31.99
CA SER A 1 2.48 2.12 31.25
C SER A 1 1.10 2.70 31.44
N ASP A 2 0.66 2.98 32.68
CA ASP A 2 -0.71 3.43 33.01
C ASP A 2 -1.19 4.63 32.17
N GLY A 3 -0.34 5.60 31.93
CA GLY A 3 -0.70 6.76 31.10
C GLY A 3 -1.04 6.40 29.66
N ILE A 4 -0.30 5.48 29.03
CA ILE A 4 -0.58 5.02 27.67
C ILE A 4 -1.79 4.09 27.63
N GLU A 5 -1.93 3.23 28.63
CA GLU A 5 -3.11 2.36 28.74
C GLU A 5 -4.38 3.18 28.91
N ARG A 6 -4.31 4.27 29.70
CA ARG A 6 -5.40 5.22 29.83
C ARG A 6 -5.77 5.85 28.49
N ILE A 7 -4.79 6.33 27.72
CA ILE A 7 -5.04 6.86 26.38
C ILE A 7 -5.73 5.81 25.49
N ASN A 8 -5.27 4.57 25.51
CA ASN A 8 -5.88 3.50 24.72
C ASN A 8 -7.32 3.18 25.14
N ILE A 9 -7.60 3.21 26.45
CA ILE A 9 -8.95 3.01 26.96
C ILE A 9 -9.85 4.18 26.51
N GLU A 10 -9.41 5.41 26.67
CA GLU A 10 -10.15 6.62 26.24
C GLU A 10 -10.43 6.60 24.73
N LEU A 11 -9.43 6.26 23.89
CA LEU A 11 -9.59 6.09 22.44
C LEU A 11 -10.60 4.98 22.09
N SER A 12 -10.53 3.85 22.81
CA SER A 12 -11.46 2.74 22.63
C SER A 12 -12.89 3.13 23.00
N MET A 13 -13.07 3.87 24.11
CA MET A 13 -14.37 4.34 24.53
C MET A 13 -14.96 5.36 23.57
N ALA A 14 -14.16 6.32 23.11
CA ALA A 14 -14.58 7.29 22.08
C ALA A 14 -15.07 6.59 20.81
N ASN A 15 -14.34 5.56 20.35
CA ASN A 15 -14.72 4.78 19.18
C ASN A 15 -16.03 3.99 19.39
N LYS A 16 -16.25 3.46 20.59
CA LYS A 16 -17.50 2.76 20.97
C LYS A 16 -18.69 3.72 21.05
N LEU A 17 -18.49 4.90 21.61
CA LEU A 17 -19.55 5.93 21.64
C LEU A 17 -19.91 6.39 20.22
N ARG A 18 -18.92 6.56 19.33
CA ARG A 18 -19.14 6.83 17.91
C ARG A 18 -19.96 5.73 17.22
N LEU A 19 -19.73 4.48 17.58
CA LEU A 19 -20.58 3.37 17.09
C LEU A 19 -22.05 3.56 17.49
N LEU A 20 -22.30 3.91 18.73
CA LEU A 20 -23.66 4.17 19.21
C LEU A 20 -24.31 5.35 18.47
N ASP A 21 -23.54 6.41 18.18
CA ASP A 21 -24.01 7.56 17.40
C ASP A 21 -24.46 7.14 15.99
N GLN A 22 -23.62 6.38 15.29
CA GLN A 22 -23.94 5.90 13.94
C GLN A 22 -25.13 4.94 13.92
N LEU A 23 -25.25 4.07 14.92
CA LEU A 23 -26.41 3.20 15.04
C LEU A 23 -27.69 3.99 15.34
N THR A 24 -27.60 5.02 16.19
CA THR A 24 -28.72 5.92 16.45
C THR A 24 -29.18 6.60 15.16
N GLU A 25 -28.24 7.15 14.38
CA GLU A 25 -28.55 7.76 13.08
C GLU A 25 -29.16 6.75 12.09
N PHE A 26 -28.67 5.53 12.07
CA PHE A 26 -29.26 4.46 11.25
C PHE A 26 -30.70 4.17 11.64
N PHE A 27 -30.99 3.95 12.93
CA PHE A 27 -32.34 3.65 13.39
C PHE A 27 -33.29 4.85 13.28
N HIS A 28 -32.79 6.08 13.24
CA HIS A 28 -33.56 7.27 12.89
C HIS A 28 -33.82 7.44 11.37
N GLY A 29 -33.28 6.56 10.53
CA GLY A 29 -33.42 6.63 9.08
C GLY A 29 -32.60 7.71 8.40
N ARG A 30 -31.55 8.25 9.08
CA ARG A 30 -30.71 9.33 8.55
C ARG A 30 -29.50 8.85 7.77
N LEU A 31 -29.14 7.57 7.87
CA LEU A 31 -28.07 6.98 7.04
C LEU A 31 -28.68 6.38 5.77
N PRO A 32 -28.04 6.56 4.60
CA PRO A 32 -28.52 5.99 3.36
C PRO A 32 -28.58 4.46 3.43
N VAL A 33 -29.66 3.90 2.94
CA VAL A 33 -29.95 2.46 2.97
C VAL A 33 -29.52 1.79 1.65
N ASP A 34 -28.39 2.21 1.09
CA ASP A 34 -27.86 1.66 -0.16
C ASP A 34 -27.54 0.15 -0.11
N THR A 35 -27.57 -0.41 1.11
CA THR A 35 -27.31 -1.84 1.33
C THR A 35 -28.56 -2.72 1.31
N LEU A 36 -29.76 -2.14 1.25
CA LEU A 36 -31.00 -2.93 1.31
C LEU A 36 -31.45 -3.48 -0.05
N GLY A 37 -30.91 -3.02 -1.17
CA GLY A 37 -31.08 -3.60 -2.52
C GLY A 37 -32.50 -4.07 -2.92
N SER A 38 -33.55 -3.66 -2.18
CA SER A 38 -34.93 -4.12 -2.34
C SER A 38 -35.90 -2.95 -2.32
N ALA A 39 -37.07 -3.17 -2.86
CA ALA A 39 -38.16 -2.20 -2.90
C ALA A 39 -38.78 -1.86 -1.51
N VAL A 40 -38.23 -2.45 -0.43
CA VAL A 40 -38.73 -2.26 0.95
C VAL A 40 -37.92 -1.19 1.64
N THR A 41 -38.57 -0.19 2.20
CA THR A 41 -37.93 0.91 2.93
C THR A 41 -37.42 0.45 4.31
N ALA A 42 -36.40 1.13 4.86
CA ALA A 42 -35.92 0.87 6.22
C ALA A 42 -37.06 1.05 7.26
N ASP A 43 -37.95 1.99 7.05
CA ASP A 43 -39.09 2.26 7.92
C ASP A 43 -40.05 1.08 7.99
N GLU A 44 -40.33 0.46 6.85
CA GLU A 44 -41.19 -0.73 6.79
C GLU A 44 -40.57 -1.94 7.48
N LEU A 45 -39.23 -2.09 7.40
CA LEU A 45 -38.50 -3.18 8.06
C LEU A 45 -38.39 -2.99 9.56
N LEU A 46 -38.17 -1.76 10.03
CA LEU A 46 -37.98 -1.47 11.45
C LEU A 46 -39.30 -1.53 12.23
N GLY A 47 -40.36 -0.95 11.67
CA GLY A 47 -41.71 -0.92 12.28
C GLY A 47 -41.65 -0.47 13.74
N ASP A 48 -42.48 -1.09 14.59
CA ASP A 48 -42.58 -0.79 16.03
C ASP A 48 -41.30 -1.14 16.83
N ARG A 49 -40.38 -1.92 16.23
CA ARG A 49 -39.10 -2.33 16.91
C ARG A 49 -38.04 -1.24 16.91
N ARG A 50 -38.24 -0.14 16.15
CA ARG A 50 -37.33 1.01 16.15
C ARG A 50 -37.16 1.60 17.52
N GLU A 51 -38.23 1.86 18.24
CA GLU A 51 -38.18 2.44 19.57
C GLU A 51 -37.46 1.52 20.57
N ALA A 52 -37.68 0.21 20.48
CA ALA A 52 -36.98 -0.76 21.28
C ALA A 52 -35.47 -0.79 21.00
N ALA A 53 -35.09 -0.72 19.74
CA ALA A 53 -33.65 -0.66 19.37
C ALA A 53 -32.98 0.63 19.88
N LEU A 54 -33.64 1.77 19.75
CA LEU A 54 -33.13 3.04 20.29
C LEU A 54 -33.01 3.02 21.81
N ALA A 55 -34.01 2.44 22.50
CA ALA A 55 -33.96 2.30 23.96
C ALA A 55 -32.78 1.41 24.44
N LEU A 56 -32.49 0.31 23.72
CA LEU A 56 -31.29 -0.50 23.97
C LEU A 56 -29.99 0.30 23.79
N ILE A 57 -29.89 1.06 22.71
CA ILE A 57 -28.73 1.90 22.44
C ILE A 57 -28.57 2.96 23.52
N ASP A 58 -29.63 3.61 23.94
CA ASP A 58 -29.59 4.66 24.96
C ASP A 58 -29.20 4.12 26.34
N ALA A 59 -29.66 2.94 26.71
CA ALA A 59 -29.27 2.29 27.94
C ALA A 59 -27.76 1.97 27.97
N VAL A 60 -27.24 1.41 26.87
CA VAL A 60 -25.80 1.12 26.72
C VAL A 60 -25.00 2.44 26.68
N ARG A 61 -25.48 3.46 25.98
CA ARG A 61 -24.86 4.78 25.91
C ARG A 61 -24.73 5.41 27.31
N ALA A 62 -25.78 5.38 28.10
CA ALA A 62 -25.76 5.93 29.45
C ALA A 62 -24.65 5.30 30.29
N ARG A 63 -24.50 3.96 30.23
CA ARG A 63 -23.47 3.22 30.96
C ARG A 63 -22.07 3.52 30.41
N TRP A 64 -21.87 3.45 29.11
CA TRP A 64 -20.55 3.68 28.51
C TRP A 64 -20.07 5.12 28.67
N SER A 65 -20.99 6.10 28.57
CA SER A 65 -20.69 7.51 28.84
C SER A 65 -20.30 7.75 30.28
N TRP A 66 -20.98 7.10 31.23
CA TRP A 66 -20.61 7.22 32.62
C TRP A 66 -19.22 6.62 32.89
N ILE A 67 -18.91 5.42 32.37
CA ILE A 67 -17.58 4.83 32.46
C ILE A 67 -16.52 5.77 31.90
N ASN A 68 -16.75 6.32 30.71
CA ASN A 68 -15.81 7.22 30.05
C ASN A 68 -15.55 8.51 30.83
N SER A 69 -16.57 9.06 31.47
CA SER A 69 -16.47 10.32 32.23
C SER A 69 -15.99 10.13 33.67
N GLN A 70 -16.09 8.94 34.22
CA GLN A 70 -15.84 8.63 35.64
C GLN A 70 -14.70 7.61 35.85
N MET A 71 -13.69 7.62 34.99
CA MET A 71 -12.57 6.67 35.08
C MET A 71 -11.80 6.75 36.40
N ASP A 72 -11.74 7.91 37.02
CA ASP A 72 -11.07 8.12 38.31
C ASP A 72 -11.96 7.88 39.51
N ALA A 73 -13.26 7.65 39.31
CA ALA A 73 -14.17 7.33 40.41
C ALA A 73 -13.85 5.98 41.04
N PRO A 74 -14.15 5.78 42.34
CA PRO A 74 -14.05 4.50 43.00
C PRO A 74 -14.82 3.42 42.24
N PHE A 75 -14.24 2.23 42.07
CA PHE A 75 -14.93 1.13 41.36
C PHE A 75 -16.22 0.69 42.07
N ALA A 76 -16.29 0.89 43.42
CA ALA A 76 -17.49 0.67 44.20
C ALA A 76 -18.70 1.53 43.72
N ASP A 77 -18.46 2.74 43.27
CA ASP A 77 -19.52 3.61 42.76
C ASP A 77 -20.12 3.06 41.45
N TYR A 78 -19.28 2.46 40.61
CA TYR A 78 -19.74 1.76 39.40
C TYR A 78 -20.61 0.57 39.75
N THR A 79 -20.17 -0.30 40.65
CA THR A 79 -20.92 -1.51 41.01
C THR A 79 -22.22 -1.19 41.77
N ALA A 80 -22.26 -0.10 42.54
CA ALA A 80 -23.47 0.40 43.15
C ALA A 80 -24.47 0.95 42.15
N ARG A 81 -23.99 1.64 41.12
CA ARG A 81 -24.83 2.23 40.06
C ARG A 81 -25.35 1.20 39.07
N TYR A 82 -24.54 0.20 38.73
CA TYR A 82 -24.83 -0.82 37.75
C TYR A 82 -24.64 -2.25 38.34
N PRO A 83 -25.49 -2.66 39.31
CA PRO A 83 -25.31 -3.92 40.02
C PRO A 83 -25.43 -5.15 39.10
N ASP A 84 -26.24 -5.04 38.07
CA ASP A 84 -26.50 -6.14 37.14
C ASP A 84 -25.54 -6.14 35.92
N ALA A 85 -24.58 -5.18 35.85
CA ALA A 85 -23.67 -5.10 34.73
C ALA A 85 -22.68 -6.29 34.77
N PRO A 86 -22.38 -6.89 33.62
CA PRO A 86 -21.50 -8.04 33.56
C PRO A 86 -20.06 -7.66 33.94
N LEU A 87 -19.53 -8.33 34.97
CA LEU A 87 -18.10 -8.31 35.31
C LEU A 87 -17.44 -9.59 34.82
N GLU A 88 -16.14 -9.53 34.57
CA GLU A 88 -15.40 -10.72 34.13
C GLU A 88 -15.18 -11.70 35.29
N PRO A 89 -15.68 -12.94 35.20
CA PRO A 89 -15.53 -13.92 36.29
C PRO A 89 -14.07 -14.24 36.60
N SER A 90 -13.19 -14.22 35.60
CA SER A 90 -11.76 -14.47 35.77
C SER A 90 -11.04 -13.41 36.60
N ALA A 91 -11.64 -12.25 36.80
CA ALA A 91 -11.09 -11.14 37.56
C ALA A 91 -11.76 -10.95 38.93
N ALA A 92 -12.57 -11.90 39.36
CA ALA A 92 -13.29 -11.83 40.64
C ALA A 92 -12.36 -11.71 41.88
N HIS A 93 -11.09 -12.10 41.73
CA HIS A 93 -10.07 -11.96 42.76
C HIS A 93 -9.41 -10.57 42.80
N LEU A 94 -9.68 -9.71 41.81
CA LEU A 94 -9.13 -8.37 41.72
C LEU A 94 -10.02 -7.40 42.52
N SER A 95 -9.38 -6.47 43.23
CA SER A 95 -10.05 -5.37 43.92
C SER A 95 -9.58 -4.04 43.36
N PRO A 96 -10.04 -3.67 42.16
CA PRO A 96 -9.59 -2.45 41.52
C PRO A 96 -10.04 -1.21 42.30
N ALA A 97 -9.11 -0.25 42.50
CA ALA A 97 -9.41 0.94 43.27
C ALA A 97 -10.35 1.90 42.50
N THR A 98 -10.18 2.03 41.23
CA THR A 98 -10.97 2.94 40.37
C THR A 98 -11.53 2.20 39.14
N VAL A 99 -12.45 2.86 38.43
CA VAL A 99 -13.02 2.36 37.20
C VAL A 99 -11.91 2.16 36.14
N PHE A 100 -10.93 3.06 36.08
CA PHE A 100 -9.75 2.91 35.20
C PHE A 100 -8.98 1.63 35.51
N HIS A 101 -8.66 1.36 36.79
CA HIS A 101 -7.95 0.15 37.14
C HIS A 101 -8.77 -1.11 36.82
N ALA A 102 -10.09 -1.06 37.00
CA ALA A 102 -10.97 -2.17 36.65
C ALA A 102 -10.94 -2.46 35.12
N MET A 103 -10.89 -1.41 34.28
CA MET A 103 -10.78 -1.57 32.85
C MET A 103 -9.37 -2.04 32.42
N ARG A 104 -8.33 -1.47 33.00
CA ARG A 104 -6.93 -1.83 32.72
C ARG A 104 -6.67 -3.31 33.02
N ASP A 105 -7.15 -3.78 34.18
CA ASP A 105 -6.93 -5.15 34.69
C ASP A 105 -7.99 -6.14 34.15
N PHE A 106 -8.83 -5.68 33.22
CA PHE A 106 -9.91 -6.45 32.59
C PHE A 106 -10.98 -6.99 33.54
N ALA A 107 -11.13 -6.44 34.78
CA ALA A 107 -12.24 -6.74 35.67
C ALA A 107 -13.56 -6.16 35.10
N LEU A 108 -13.49 -5.02 34.46
CA LEU A 108 -14.60 -4.39 33.74
C LEU A 108 -14.30 -4.38 32.25
N ARG A 109 -15.16 -4.98 31.45
CA ARG A 109 -15.09 -4.95 29.99
C ARG A 109 -16.31 -4.29 29.40
N VAL A 110 -16.08 -3.41 28.43
CA VAL A 110 -17.11 -2.79 27.61
C VAL A 110 -17.18 -3.56 26.30
N SER A 111 -18.26 -4.30 26.09
CA SER A 111 -18.41 -5.25 25.00
C SER A 111 -19.60 -4.94 24.12
N TRP A 112 -19.35 -4.46 22.90
CA TRP A 112 -20.36 -4.34 21.83
C TRP A 112 -21.20 -5.61 21.66
N LYS A 113 -20.55 -6.79 21.65
CA LYS A 113 -21.22 -8.05 21.36
C LYS A 113 -22.21 -8.43 22.47
N ARG A 114 -21.74 -8.39 23.72
CA ARG A 114 -22.54 -8.85 24.87
C ARG A 114 -23.62 -7.85 25.32
N GLU A 115 -23.37 -6.56 25.09
CA GLU A 115 -24.19 -5.51 25.68
C GLU A 115 -25.18 -4.90 24.69
N LEU A 116 -25.00 -5.12 23.38
CA LEU A 116 -25.89 -4.54 22.40
C LEU A 116 -26.18 -5.50 21.23
N LEU A 117 -25.18 -6.16 20.64
CA LEU A 117 -25.39 -6.97 19.44
C LEU A 117 -26.33 -8.14 19.70
N GLU A 118 -26.16 -8.87 20.79
CA GLU A 118 -26.99 -10.05 21.14
C GLU A 118 -28.46 -9.66 21.34
N ASP A 119 -28.73 -8.52 21.94
CA ASP A 119 -30.08 -7.99 22.10
C ASP A 119 -30.67 -7.48 20.79
N LEU A 120 -29.89 -6.79 19.97
CA LEU A 120 -30.30 -6.37 18.64
C LEU A 120 -30.59 -7.56 17.71
N ASP A 121 -29.75 -8.60 17.75
CA ASP A 121 -29.96 -9.82 16.98
C ASP A 121 -31.22 -10.57 17.42
N THR A 122 -31.54 -10.53 18.70
CA THR A 122 -32.79 -11.07 19.25
C THR A 122 -34.00 -10.27 18.77
N LEU A 123 -33.92 -8.95 18.81
CA LEU A 123 -34.98 -8.04 18.36
C LEU A 123 -35.25 -8.17 16.85
N PHE A 124 -34.19 -8.41 16.06
CA PHE A 124 -34.25 -8.55 14.59
C PHE A 124 -33.87 -9.96 14.14
N SER A 125 -34.47 -10.99 14.75
CA SER A 125 -34.11 -12.39 14.49
C SER A 125 -34.73 -13.00 13.23
N GLY A 126 -35.73 -12.33 12.62
CA GLY A 126 -36.47 -12.81 11.43
C GLY A 126 -35.58 -12.93 10.18
N LYS A 127 -35.97 -13.80 9.24
CA LYS A 127 -35.28 -13.91 7.93
C LYS A 127 -35.37 -12.61 7.13
N THR A 128 -36.46 -11.91 7.25
CA THR A 128 -36.71 -10.60 6.62
C THR A 128 -35.85 -9.49 7.22
N ASP A 129 -35.31 -9.68 8.43
CA ASP A 129 -34.51 -8.71 9.15
C ASP A 129 -33.01 -8.80 8.79
N ALA A 130 -32.62 -9.76 7.94
CA ALA A 130 -31.22 -9.93 7.51
C ALA A 130 -30.56 -8.63 7.01
N PRO A 131 -31.24 -7.77 6.23
CA PRO A 131 -30.67 -6.48 5.81
C PRO A 131 -30.34 -5.56 6.97
N ILE A 132 -31.16 -5.52 8.04
CA ILE A 132 -30.91 -4.71 9.23
C ILE A 132 -29.66 -5.21 9.94
N ARG A 133 -29.56 -6.52 10.18
CA ARG A 133 -28.36 -7.11 10.81
C ARG A 133 -27.11 -6.86 9.98
N GLN A 134 -27.21 -6.95 8.66
CA GLN A 134 -26.08 -6.64 7.78
C GLN A 134 -25.67 -5.17 7.87
N ALA A 135 -26.63 -4.24 7.89
CA ALA A 135 -26.35 -2.81 8.03
C ALA A 135 -25.66 -2.51 9.37
N VAL A 136 -26.17 -3.08 10.48
CA VAL A 136 -25.57 -2.98 11.82
C VAL A 136 -24.13 -3.52 11.84
N ALA A 137 -23.88 -4.67 11.19
CA ALA A 137 -22.56 -5.25 11.09
C ALA A 137 -21.61 -4.36 10.23
N ASN A 138 -22.10 -3.79 9.14
CA ASN A 138 -21.33 -2.89 8.28
C ASN A 138 -20.94 -1.61 9.02
N ILE A 139 -21.86 -1.00 9.76
CA ILE A 139 -21.59 0.17 10.60
C ILE A 139 -20.49 -0.15 11.62
N HIS A 140 -20.60 -1.28 12.32
CA HIS A 140 -19.57 -1.71 13.25
C HIS A 140 -18.20 -1.88 12.58
N GLN A 141 -18.15 -2.50 11.40
CA GLN A 141 -16.90 -2.65 10.64
C GLN A 141 -16.30 -1.31 10.21
N GLN A 142 -17.13 -0.37 9.76
CA GLN A 142 -16.66 0.97 9.38
C GLN A 142 -16.05 1.70 10.57
N VAL A 143 -16.72 1.66 11.73
CA VAL A 143 -16.21 2.26 12.97
C VAL A 143 -14.90 1.61 13.41
N LEU A 144 -14.76 0.28 13.27
CA LEU A 144 -13.52 -0.43 13.59
C LEU A 144 -12.35 -0.02 12.68
N ARG A 145 -12.62 0.25 11.40
CA ARG A 145 -11.57 0.72 10.46
C ARG A 145 -11.00 2.08 10.85
N GLY A 146 -11.84 2.97 11.39
CA GLY A 146 -11.42 4.29 11.90
C GLY A 146 -10.88 4.26 13.34
N ARG A 147 -10.55 3.10 13.91
CA ARG A 147 -10.05 2.98 15.27
C ARG A 147 -8.58 3.39 15.36
N VAL A 148 -8.30 4.37 16.22
CA VAL A 148 -6.93 4.76 16.59
C VAL A 148 -6.53 4.04 17.87
N PHE A 149 -5.30 3.56 17.94
CA PHE A 149 -4.72 2.97 19.15
C PHE A 149 -3.20 3.18 19.16
N VAL A 150 -2.61 3.15 20.35
CA VAL A 150 -1.17 3.28 20.57
C VAL A 150 -0.58 1.92 20.86
N ALA A 151 0.23 1.41 19.92
CA ALA A 151 1.03 0.21 20.16
C ALA A 151 2.41 0.61 20.71
N LEU A 152 2.92 -0.15 21.67
CA LEU A 152 4.20 0.10 22.30
C LEU A 152 5.20 -1.01 21.98
N HIS A 153 6.43 -0.63 21.77
CA HIS A 153 7.60 -1.46 21.98
C HIS A 153 8.70 -0.62 22.62
N MET A 154 9.63 -1.26 23.31
CA MET A 154 10.59 -0.51 24.10
C MET A 154 11.95 -1.21 24.17
N HIS A 155 12.98 -0.41 24.33
CA HIS A 155 14.29 -0.85 24.82
C HIS A 155 14.27 -0.73 26.34
N ALA A 156 13.80 -1.77 27.01
CA ALA A 156 13.49 -1.72 28.44
C ALA A 156 14.72 -1.36 29.32
N GLY A 157 15.94 -1.75 28.90
CA GLY A 157 17.18 -1.42 29.60
C GLY A 157 17.52 0.06 29.59
N ASP A 158 17.10 0.79 28.53
CA ASP A 158 17.40 2.21 28.36
C ASP A 158 16.22 3.11 28.72
N GLY A 159 15.06 2.51 29.03
CA GLY A 159 13.82 3.25 29.26
C GLY A 159 13.27 3.96 27.99
N ASN A 160 13.76 3.61 26.79
CA ASN A 160 13.32 4.20 25.54
C ASN A 160 12.05 3.49 25.04
N VAL A 161 11.00 4.26 24.82
CA VAL A 161 9.68 3.76 24.42
C VAL A 161 9.33 4.26 23.03
N HIS A 162 9.02 3.33 22.13
CA HIS A 162 8.48 3.62 20.82
C HIS A 162 6.96 3.50 20.84
N THR A 163 6.30 4.56 20.45
CA THR A 163 4.85 4.59 20.27
C THR A 163 4.51 4.53 18.79
N ASN A 164 3.72 3.54 18.39
CA ASN A 164 3.25 3.40 17.01
C ASN A 164 1.74 3.59 16.98
N ILE A 165 1.29 4.56 16.21
CA ILE A 165 -0.13 4.88 16.05
C ILE A 165 -0.48 4.67 14.58
N PRO A 166 -1.02 3.49 14.21
CA PRO A 166 -1.44 3.25 12.84
C PRO A 166 -2.67 4.09 12.51
N VAL A 167 -2.62 4.77 11.36
CA VAL A 167 -3.71 5.59 10.83
C VAL A 167 -3.84 5.39 9.33
N ASN A 168 -5.04 5.57 8.80
CA ASN A 168 -5.23 5.71 7.36
C ASN A 168 -4.89 7.14 6.96
N SER A 169 -4.05 7.30 5.96
CA SER A 169 -3.57 8.63 5.52
C SER A 169 -4.66 9.47 4.85
N ASP A 170 -5.75 8.86 4.44
CA ASP A 170 -6.93 9.44 3.81
C ASP A 170 -8.06 9.76 4.81
N ASP A 171 -7.93 9.33 6.07
CA ASP A 171 -8.91 9.59 7.13
C ASP A 171 -8.44 10.74 8.00
N TYR A 172 -8.98 11.93 7.73
CA TYR A 172 -8.60 13.15 8.45
C TYR A 172 -8.93 13.09 9.95
N ASP A 173 -10.03 12.48 10.32
CA ASP A 173 -10.44 12.34 11.72
C ASP A 173 -9.50 11.41 12.50
N MET A 174 -9.05 10.31 11.86
CA MET A 174 -8.01 9.45 12.42
C MET A 174 -6.70 10.21 12.61
N LEU A 175 -6.29 11.01 11.62
CA LEU A 175 -5.06 11.81 11.69
C LEU A 175 -5.13 12.81 12.84
N GLN A 176 -6.24 13.53 12.99
CA GLN A 176 -6.43 14.48 14.10
C GLN A 176 -6.47 13.79 15.46
N THR A 177 -7.12 12.64 15.54
CA THR A 177 -7.17 11.83 16.77
C THR A 177 -5.78 11.32 17.15
N ALA A 178 -5.00 10.85 16.17
CA ALA A 178 -3.62 10.43 16.40
C ALA A 178 -2.73 11.61 16.86
N HIS A 179 -2.90 12.79 16.27
CA HIS A 179 -2.17 13.99 16.66
C HIS A 179 -2.45 14.38 18.13
N LYS A 180 -3.70 14.35 18.55
CA LYS A 180 -4.09 14.57 19.96
C LYS A 180 -3.47 13.52 20.89
N ALA A 181 -3.45 12.25 20.47
CA ALA A 181 -2.81 11.18 21.24
C ALA A 181 -1.29 11.39 21.37
N VAL A 182 -0.63 11.82 20.30
CA VAL A 182 0.82 12.18 20.32
C VAL A 182 1.07 13.34 21.29
N ALA A 183 0.28 14.40 21.22
CA ALA A 183 0.42 15.54 22.15
C ALA A 183 0.33 15.06 23.61
N ARG A 184 -0.66 14.24 23.92
CA ARG A 184 -0.84 13.67 25.27
C ARG A 184 0.34 12.80 25.71
N ILE A 185 0.92 11.99 24.78
CA ILE A 185 2.12 11.18 25.06
C ILE A 185 3.31 12.08 25.38
N MET A 186 3.50 13.18 24.65
CA MET A 186 4.60 14.13 24.89
C MET A 186 4.45 14.84 26.22
N GLU A 187 3.22 15.22 26.62
CA GLU A 187 2.92 15.75 27.95
C GLU A 187 3.27 14.76 29.08
N LEU A 188 2.88 13.48 28.90
CA LEU A 188 3.20 12.42 29.84
C LEU A 188 4.72 12.20 29.97
N ALA A 189 5.44 12.17 28.85
CA ALA A 189 6.89 12.03 28.87
C ALA A 189 7.55 13.16 29.65
N ARG A 190 7.14 14.40 29.41
CA ARG A 190 7.63 15.57 30.16
C ARG A 190 7.25 15.54 31.64
N GLY A 191 6.03 15.17 31.97
CA GLY A 191 5.56 15.03 33.36
C GLY A 191 6.36 14.00 34.15
N LEU A 192 6.94 13.01 33.46
CA LEU A 192 7.83 12.02 34.04
C LEU A 192 9.33 12.39 33.98
N ASN A 193 9.66 13.65 33.65
CA ASN A 193 11.02 14.13 33.41
C ASN A 193 11.76 13.37 32.28
N GLY A 194 11.01 12.80 31.33
CA GLY A 194 11.54 12.16 30.14
C GLY A 194 11.76 13.16 29.01
N VAL A 195 12.49 12.70 27.97
CA VAL A 195 12.71 13.44 26.74
C VAL A 195 11.68 13.03 25.68
N ILE A 196 11.30 13.97 24.79
CA ILE A 196 10.32 13.70 23.75
C ILE A 196 10.88 12.90 22.56
N SER A 197 12.20 12.71 22.51
CA SER A 197 12.86 11.88 21.49
C SER A 197 14.12 11.25 22.07
N GLY A 198 14.11 9.92 22.25
CA GLY A 198 15.26 9.19 22.74
C GLY A 198 16.32 8.94 21.66
N GLU A 199 15.92 8.52 20.44
CA GLU A 199 16.87 8.13 19.40
C GLU A 199 16.53 8.62 17.98
N HIS A 200 15.25 8.78 17.62
CA HIS A 200 14.87 9.10 16.23
C HIS A 200 15.01 10.59 15.86
N GLY A 201 15.43 11.42 16.80
CA GLY A 201 15.50 12.88 16.59
C GLY A 201 14.13 13.56 16.59
N ILE A 202 14.16 14.87 16.43
CA ILE A 202 12.95 15.70 16.50
C ILE A 202 12.19 15.71 15.16
N GLY A 203 12.92 15.88 14.06
CA GLY A 203 12.29 15.99 12.74
C GLY A 203 11.26 17.13 12.68
N ILE A 204 10.27 16.97 11.81
CA ILE A 204 9.16 17.91 11.66
C ILE A 204 7.99 17.60 12.58
N THR A 205 7.84 16.36 13.02
CA THR A 205 6.66 15.89 13.76
C THR A 205 6.70 16.16 15.25
N LYS A 206 7.87 16.48 15.80
CA LYS A 206 8.07 16.72 17.23
C LYS A 206 8.48 18.15 17.55
N LEU A 207 8.67 18.99 16.52
CA LEU A 207 9.16 20.36 16.68
C LEU A 207 8.22 21.21 17.56
N GLU A 208 6.92 21.06 17.40
CA GLU A 208 5.90 21.77 18.15
C GLU A 208 5.90 21.47 19.66
N PHE A 209 6.50 20.33 20.05
CA PHE A 209 6.60 19.91 21.45
C PHE A 209 7.93 20.35 22.11
N LEU A 210 8.84 20.97 21.35
CA LEU A 210 10.06 21.57 21.91
C LEU A 210 9.77 22.94 22.52
N ARG A 211 10.49 23.25 23.59
CA ARG A 211 10.54 24.61 24.16
C ARG A 211 11.65 25.39 23.46
N ASP A 212 11.52 26.71 23.48
CA ASP A 212 12.50 27.59 22.86
C ASP A 212 13.90 27.41 23.46
N GLU A 213 13.99 27.16 24.78
CA GLU A 213 15.28 26.91 25.44
C GLU A 213 15.95 25.62 24.97
N GLU A 214 15.19 24.62 24.61
CA GLU A 214 15.71 23.31 24.14
C GLU A 214 16.28 23.42 22.72
N ILE A 215 15.71 24.28 21.89
CA ILE A 215 16.14 24.46 20.50
C ILE A 215 17.19 25.56 20.32
N ALA A 216 17.29 26.52 21.26
CA ALA A 216 18.18 27.67 21.17
C ALA A 216 19.66 27.28 20.88
N PRO A 217 20.26 26.25 21.50
CA PRO A 217 21.64 25.88 21.21
C PRO A 217 21.81 25.42 19.75
N PHE A 218 20.84 24.71 19.19
CA PHE A 218 20.86 24.29 17.79
C PHE A 218 20.72 25.48 16.85
N VAL A 219 19.85 26.43 17.14
CA VAL A 219 19.69 27.66 16.35
C VAL A 219 20.99 28.45 16.31
N ALA A 220 21.63 28.64 17.45
CA ALA A 220 22.93 29.31 17.53
C ALA A 220 24.00 28.63 16.72
N TYR A 221 24.12 27.29 16.84
CA TYR A 221 25.04 26.48 16.04
C TYR A 221 24.76 26.59 14.54
N LYS A 222 23.49 26.50 14.14
CA LYS A 222 23.09 26.63 12.73
C LYS A 222 23.45 28.01 12.17
N GLN A 223 23.25 29.09 12.92
CA GLN A 223 23.63 30.42 12.51
C GLN A 223 25.16 30.56 12.33
N GLN A 224 25.94 29.91 13.15
CA GLN A 224 27.39 29.91 13.04
C GLN A 224 27.88 29.16 11.77
N VAL A 225 27.34 27.96 11.48
CA VAL A 225 27.83 27.09 10.39
C VAL A 225 27.15 27.36 9.05
N ASP A 226 25.93 27.89 9.06
CA ASP A 226 25.13 28.19 7.88
C ASP A 226 24.46 29.57 7.99
N PRO A 227 25.26 30.65 8.08
CA PRO A 227 24.73 31.99 8.29
C PRO A 227 23.83 32.52 7.19
N LYS A 228 23.92 31.91 5.98
CA LYS A 228 23.07 32.24 4.83
C LYS A 228 21.83 31.36 4.71
N GLY A 229 21.68 30.35 5.57
CA GLY A 229 20.52 29.46 5.58
C GLY A 229 20.36 28.60 4.32
N HIS A 230 21.46 28.16 3.71
CA HIS A 230 21.41 27.34 2.49
C HIS A 230 20.92 25.91 2.72
N PHE A 231 21.14 25.36 3.90
CA PHE A 231 20.81 23.96 4.21
C PHE A 231 19.53 23.84 5.02
N ASN A 232 18.64 22.97 4.62
CA ASN A 232 17.40 22.66 5.35
C ASN A 232 16.64 23.91 5.81
N GLN A 233 16.35 24.80 4.88
CA GLN A 233 15.67 26.06 5.14
C GLN A 233 14.34 25.81 5.87
N GLY A 234 14.08 26.59 6.93
CA GLY A 234 12.84 26.52 7.71
C GLY A 234 12.66 25.25 8.56
N LYS A 235 13.61 24.30 8.57
CA LYS A 235 13.51 23.10 9.40
C LYS A 235 14.22 23.30 10.73
N LEU A 236 13.58 22.82 11.82
CA LEU A 236 14.09 22.92 13.19
C LEU A 236 14.41 24.36 13.62
N LEU A 237 13.69 25.34 13.10
CA LEU A 237 13.81 26.74 13.48
C LEU A 237 12.50 27.22 14.12
N PRO A 238 12.56 28.15 15.07
CA PRO A 238 11.37 28.79 15.62
C PRO A 238 10.49 29.35 14.51
N GLY A 239 9.19 29.13 14.57
CA GLY A 239 8.24 29.55 13.56
C GLY A 239 8.22 28.69 12.28
N ALA A 240 8.91 27.54 12.25
CA ALA A 240 8.80 26.61 11.14
C ALA A 240 7.34 26.16 10.95
N ASP A 241 6.82 26.35 9.73
CA ASP A 241 5.44 25.99 9.40
C ASP A 241 5.35 24.53 8.99
N LEU A 242 4.74 23.71 9.84
CA LEU A 242 4.51 22.28 9.59
C LEU A 242 3.33 22.02 8.64
N ARG A 243 2.48 23.00 8.35
CA ARG A 243 1.35 22.84 7.43
C ARG A 243 1.78 22.48 6.03
N ASN A 244 3.00 22.86 5.64
CA ASN A 244 3.62 22.47 4.37
C ASN A 244 4.43 21.16 4.44
N ALA A 245 4.46 20.47 5.59
CA ALA A 245 5.07 19.18 5.72
C ALA A 245 4.15 18.13 5.09
N TYR A 246 4.34 17.89 3.80
CA TYR A 246 3.52 17.03 3.01
C TYR A 246 3.84 15.55 3.22
N THR A 247 2.85 14.78 3.64
CA THR A 247 2.88 13.32 3.59
C THR A 247 1.84 12.88 2.58
N PRO A 248 2.26 12.41 1.39
CA PRO A 248 1.32 12.03 0.36
C PRO A 248 0.38 10.93 0.86
N SER A 249 -0.91 11.15 0.70
CA SER A 249 -1.92 10.10 0.79
C SER A 249 -1.84 9.23 -0.47
N PHE A 250 -2.18 7.95 -0.35
CA PHE A 250 -2.35 7.08 -1.51
C PHE A 250 -3.81 7.02 -1.96
N GLU A 251 -4.72 7.53 -1.16
CA GLU A 251 -6.13 7.65 -1.49
C GLU A 251 -6.50 9.13 -1.62
N LEU A 252 -7.40 9.42 -2.55
CA LEU A 252 -7.92 10.77 -2.76
C LEU A 252 -8.93 11.09 -1.68
N LEU A 253 -8.89 12.31 -1.14
CA LEU A 253 -9.71 12.74 -0.02
C LEU A 253 -11.03 13.36 -0.48
N GLY A 254 -12.14 12.98 0.17
CA GLY A 254 -13.44 13.66 0.08
C GLY A 254 -13.95 13.88 -1.35
N ALA A 255 -14.30 15.13 -1.66
CA ALA A 255 -14.84 15.52 -2.97
C ALA A 255 -13.88 15.30 -4.14
N GLU A 256 -12.57 15.23 -3.88
CA GLU A 256 -11.57 14.98 -4.91
C GLU A 256 -11.65 13.55 -5.44
N SER A 257 -12.02 12.58 -4.61
CA SER A 257 -12.21 11.20 -5.02
C SER A 257 -13.32 11.05 -6.05
N LEU A 258 -14.38 11.86 -5.94
CA LEU A 258 -15.55 11.82 -6.84
C LEU A 258 -15.17 12.15 -8.29
N ILE A 259 -14.18 13.00 -8.51
CA ILE A 259 -13.73 13.39 -9.86
C ILE A 259 -13.06 12.22 -10.58
N LEU A 260 -12.39 11.35 -9.85
CA LEU A 260 -11.64 10.23 -10.40
C LEU A 260 -12.27 8.86 -10.10
N GLU A 261 -13.32 8.78 -9.31
CA GLU A 261 -13.90 7.53 -8.80
C GLU A 261 -14.28 6.53 -9.91
N GLN A 262 -14.77 7.06 -11.05
CA GLN A 262 -15.12 6.25 -12.21
C GLN A 262 -14.09 6.28 -13.32
N SER A 263 -12.87 6.75 -13.02
CA SER A 263 -11.79 6.85 -14.00
C SER A 263 -10.76 5.75 -13.84
N ASP A 264 -10.07 5.43 -14.95
CA ASP A 264 -8.92 4.49 -14.91
C ASP A 264 -7.83 4.95 -13.91
N LEU A 265 -7.70 6.25 -13.63
CA LEU A 265 -6.76 6.80 -12.63
C LEU A 265 -7.24 6.52 -11.21
N GLY A 266 -8.54 6.60 -10.94
CA GLY A 266 -9.13 6.23 -9.67
C GLY A 266 -8.89 4.74 -9.34
N GLU A 267 -9.08 3.84 -10.32
CA GLU A 267 -8.77 2.42 -10.17
C GLU A 267 -7.29 2.19 -9.86
N ILE A 268 -6.39 2.90 -10.56
CA ILE A 268 -4.94 2.82 -10.31
C ILE A 268 -4.62 3.31 -8.89
N SER A 269 -5.19 4.42 -8.46
CA SER A 269 -5.01 4.97 -7.11
C SER A 269 -5.52 4.00 -6.04
N ALA A 270 -6.74 3.48 -6.21
CA ALA A 270 -7.34 2.51 -5.29
C ALA A 270 -6.51 1.23 -5.14
N SER A 271 -5.85 0.78 -6.21
CA SER A 271 -5.00 -0.43 -6.19
C SER A 271 -3.73 -0.30 -5.35
N VAL A 272 -3.32 0.90 -4.99
CA VAL A 272 -2.07 1.16 -4.23
C VAL A 272 -2.30 1.84 -2.87
N LYS A 273 -3.51 2.25 -2.56
CA LYS A 273 -3.86 3.04 -1.37
C LYS A 273 -3.42 2.41 -0.04
N ASP A 274 -3.52 1.10 0.08
CA ASP A 274 -3.20 0.37 1.31
C ASP A 274 -1.69 0.17 1.53
N CYS A 275 -0.82 0.80 0.73
CA CYS A 275 0.62 0.61 0.81
C CYS A 275 1.21 1.12 2.14
N LEU A 276 1.73 0.22 2.95
CA LEU A 276 2.36 0.53 4.24
C LEU A 276 3.76 1.16 4.11
N ARG A 277 4.25 1.43 2.92
CA ARG A 277 5.60 1.99 2.64
C ARG A 277 6.77 1.20 3.26
N CYS A 278 6.54 0.00 3.73
CA CYS A 278 7.51 -0.82 4.49
C CYS A 278 8.74 -1.27 3.68
N GLY A 279 8.65 -1.29 2.35
CA GLY A 279 9.77 -1.63 1.46
C GLY A 279 10.11 -3.13 1.35
N LYS A 280 9.34 -4.05 1.94
CA LYS A 280 9.57 -5.51 1.85
C LYS A 280 9.57 -6.03 0.40
N CYS A 281 8.95 -5.32 -0.53
CA CYS A 281 8.93 -5.64 -1.96
C CYS A 281 10.27 -5.33 -2.68
N LYS A 282 11.19 -4.55 -2.09
CA LYS A 282 12.43 -4.14 -2.73
C LYS A 282 13.37 -5.30 -3.07
N PRO A 283 13.71 -6.21 -2.13
CA PRO A 283 14.70 -7.27 -2.37
C PRO A 283 14.31 -8.24 -3.48
N VAL A 284 13.00 -8.43 -3.72
CA VAL A 284 12.49 -9.39 -4.71
C VAL A 284 12.28 -8.80 -6.10
N CYS A 285 12.41 -7.48 -6.25
CA CYS A 285 12.10 -6.79 -7.49
C CYS A 285 13.18 -6.99 -8.54
N SER A 286 12.81 -7.59 -9.68
CA SER A 286 13.73 -7.89 -10.79
C SER A 286 14.33 -6.66 -11.46
N THR A 287 13.70 -5.48 -11.35
CA THR A 287 14.19 -4.23 -11.92
C THR A 287 14.99 -3.40 -10.92
N HIS A 288 14.79 -3.60 -9.63
CA HIS A 288 15.48 -2.86 -8.57
C HIS A 288 16.81 -3.52 -8.17
N VAL A 289 16.77 -4.82 -7.86
CA VAL A 289 17.93 -5.54 -7.30
C VAL A 289 19.20 -5.46 -8.18
N PRO A 290 19.12 -5.69 -9.52
CA PRO A 290 20.32 -5.67 -10.35
C PRO A 290 20.99 -4.30 -10.48
N ARG A 291 20.25 -3.22 -10.28
CA ARG A 291 20.70 -1.84 -10.49
C ARG A 291 20.84 -1.03 -9.22
N ALA A 292 20.36 -1.55 -8.10
CA ALA A 292 20.25 -0.83 -6.82
C ALA A 292 19.58 0.55 -6.94
N ASN A 293 18.74 0.77 -7.96
CA ASN A 293 18.06 2.03 -8.17
C ASN A 293 16.77 2.08 -7.36
N LEU A 294 16.72 2.99 -6.41
CA LEU A 294 15.57 3.18 -5.54
C LEU A 294 14.29 3.50 -6.31
N LEU A 295 14.36 4.28 -7.38
CA LEU A 295 13.21 4.63 -8.21
C LEU A 295 12.49 3.40 -8.78
N TYR A 296 13.24 2.37 -9.14
CA TYR A 296 12.68 1.17 -9.77
C TYR A 296 12.13 0.15 -8.80
N SER A 297 12.24 0.39 -7.49
CA SER A 297 11.59 -0.49 -6.51
C SER A 297 10.06 -0.35 -6.54
N PRO A 298 9.30 -1.41 -6.28
CA PRO A 298 7.84 -1.34 -6.29
C PRO A 298 7.31 -0.28 -5.32
N ARG A 299 7.85 -0.19 -4.11
CA ARG A 299 7.48 0.83 -3.13
C ARG A 299 7.61 2.26 -3.68
N ASN A 300 8.75 2.57 -4.32
CA ASN A 300 8.97 3.92 -4.83
C ASN A 300 8.13 4.21 -6.08
N LYS A 301 7.83 3.18 -6.88
CA LYS A 301 6.89 3.31 -7.99
C LYS A 301 5.47 3.61 -7.49
N ILE A 302 5.04 2.97 -6.39
CA ILE A 302 3.74 3.26 -5.74
C ILE A 302 3.70 4.71 -5.26
N LEU A 303 4.77 5.20 -4.61
CA LEU A 303 4.87 6.63 -4.24
C LEU A 303 4.77 7.54 -5.47
N GLY A 304 5.45 7.16 -6.56
CA GLY A 304 5.37 7.90 -7.82
C GLY A 304 3.97 7.91 -8.43
N VAL A 305 3.23 6.80 -8.33
CA VAL A 305 1.83 6.71 -8.79
C VAL A 305 0.96 7.68 -7.99
N GLY A 306 1.04 7.68 -6.66
CA GLY A 306 0.27 8.60 -5.82
C GLY A 306 0.53 10.06 -6.18
N LEU A 307 1.80 10.46 -6.24
CA LEU A 307 2.19 11.83 -6.60
C LEU A 307 1.72 12.23 -8.01
N LEU A 308 1.77 11.33 -8.97
CA LEU A 308 1.30 11.61 -10.33
C LEU A 308 -0.22 11.70 -10.39
N THR A 309 -0.94 10.87 -9.65
CA THR A 309 -2.40 10.93 -9.56
C THR A 309 -2.84 12.29 -8.98
N GLU A 310 -2.20 12.76 -7.93
CA GLU A 310 -2.46 14.10 -7.38
C GLU A 310 -2.13 15.22 -8.37
N ALA A 311 -1.03 15.09 -9.11
CA ALA A 311 -0.67 16.09 -10.12
C ALA A 311 -1.70 16.14 -11.25
N PHE A 312 -2.21 15.00 -11.72
CA PHE A 312 -3.31 14.95 -12.69
C PHE A 312 -4.57 15.61 -12.13
N LEU A 313 -4.94 15.31 -10.88
CA LEU A 313 -6.12 15.88 -10.24
C LEU A 313 -6.02 17.40 -10.12
N TYR A 314 -4.86 17.91 -9.69
CA TYR A 314 -4.62 19.33 -9.58
C TYR A 314 -4.72 20.06 -10.94
N GLU A 315 -4.17 19.47 -11.99
CA GLU A 315 -4.23 20.06 -13.34
C GLU A 315 -5.65 20.04 -13.91
N GLU A 316 -6.43 19.00 -13.67
CA GLU A 316 -7.86 18.94 -14.04
C GLU A 316 -8.68 20.01 -13.31
N GLN A 317 -8.47 20.17 -12.00
CA GLN A 317 -9.18 21.20 -11.21
C GLN A 317 -8.86 22.63 -11.67
N THR A 318 -7.62 22.88 -12.09
CA THR A 318 -7.20 24.21 -12.52
C THR A 318 -7.57 24.54 -13.96
N ARG A 319 -8.19 23.61 -14.70
CA ARG A 319 -8.57 23.73 -16.11
C ARG A 319 -7.40 24.06 -17.04
N ARG A 320 -6.18 23.76 -16.64
CA ARG A 320 -4.96 23.97 -17.45
C ARG A 320 -4.67 22.83 -18.40
N GLY A 321 -5.43 21.74 -18.29
CA GLY A 321 -5.18 20.49 -18.97
C GLY A 321 -3.96 19.75 -18.40
N VAL A 322 -3.92 18.44 -18.62
CA VAL A 322 -2.85 17.60 -18.07
C VAL A 322 -1.56 17.78 -18.85
N SER A 323 -0.48 18.07 -18.14
CA SER A 323 0.84 18.26 -18.74
C SER A 323 1.36 17.01 -19.42
N LEU A 324 1.92 17.17 -20.63
CA LEU A 324 2.60 16.08 -21.34
C LEU A 324 3.73 15.45 -20.51
N LYS A 325 4.34 16.21 -19.61
CA LYS A 325 5.41 15.74 -18.75
C LYS A 325 4.90 14.67 -17.77
N HIS A 326 3.73 14.83 -17.20
CA HIS A 326 3.15 13.83 -16.29
C HIS A 326 2.82 12.52 -16.99
N PHE A 327 2.37 12.56 -18.23
CA PHE A 327 2.20 11.35 -19.04
C PHE A 327 3.53 10.64 -19.33
N ASP A 328 4.60 11.40 -19.56
CA ASP A 328 5.94 10.83 -19.76
C ASP A 328 6.47 10.17 -18.47
N GLU A 329 6.27 10.81 -17.31
CA GLU A 329 6.66 10.31 -16.00
C GLU A 329 5.85 9.05 -15.64
N LEU A 330 4.54 9.05 -15.88
CA LEU A 330 3.69 7.87 -15.70
C LEU A 330 4.14 6.71 -16.59
N THR A 331 4.51 7.01 -17.85
CA THR A 331 5.08 6.02 -18.78
C THR A 331 6.37 5.42 -18.23
N ASP A 332 7.25 6.25 -17.67
CA ASP A 332 8.54 5.80 -17.13
C ASP A 332 8.33 4.86 -15.93
N VAL A 333 7.46 5.22 -15.01
CA VAL A 333 7.11 4.37 -13.84
C VAL A 333 6.51 3.04 -14.30
N ALA A 334 5.58 3.06 -15.27
CA ALA A 334 4.91 1.86 -15.77
C ALA A 334 5.87 0.93 -16.53
N ASP A 335 6.73 1.48 -17.40
CA ASP A 335 7.60 0.68 -18.28
C ASP A 335 8.78 0.02 -17.55
N HIS A 336 9.15 0.51 -16.37
CA HIS A 336 10.18 -0.11 -15.53
C HIS A 336 9.67 -1.30 -14.70
N CYS A 337 8.51 -1.84 -15.01
CA CYS A 337 8.01 -3.07 -14.40
C CYS A 337 8.03 -4.22 -15.41
N THR A 338 8.59 -5.37 -15.02
CA THR A 338 8.61 -6.59 -15.86
C THR A 338 7.38 -7.46 -15.69
N VAL A 339 6.39 -7.02 -14.89
CA VAL A 339 5.15 -7.77 -14.64
C VAL A 339 5.44 -9.20 -14.13
N CYS A 340 6.43 -9.33 -13.26
CA CYS A 340 6.86 -10.64 -12.73
C CYS A 340 6.12 -11.07 -11.46
N HIS A 341 5.26 -10.23 -10.90
CA HIS A 341 4.40 -10.45 -9.72
C HIS A 341 5.13 -10.83 -8.42
N LYS A 342 6.47 -10.83 -8.38
CA LYS A 342 7.24 -11.22 -7.21
C LYS A 342 7.03 -10.34 -5.99
N CYS A 343 6.60 -9.09 -6.20
CA CYS A 343 6.38 -8.12 -5.11
C CYS A 343 5.15 -8.44 -4.22
N VAL A 344 4.23 -9.28 -4.69
CA VAL A 344 3.01 -9.67 -3.95
C VAL A 344 3.34 -10.49 -2.70
N ASN A 345 4.23 -11.48 -2.83
CA ASN A 345 4.50 -12.44 -1.76
C ASN A 345 4.99 -11.78 -0.46
N PRO A 346 5.99 -10.87 -0.47
CA PRO A 346 6.47 -10.20 0.74
C PRO A 346 5.57 -9.05 1.18
N CYS A 347 4.57 -8.64 0.38
CA CYS A 347 3.70 -7.52 0.70
C CYS A 347 2.66 -7.92 1.75
N PRO A 348 2.62 -7.26 2.93
CA PRO A 348 1.63 -7.58 3.97
C PRO A 348 0.19 -7.31 3.53
N VAL A 349 -0.03 -6.35 2.65
CA VAL A 349 -1.34 -5.96 2.10
C VAL A 349 -1.56 -6.45 0.67
N LYS A 350 -0.71 -7.35 0.17
CA LYS A 350 -0.87 -8.07 -1.10
C LYS A 350 -1.00 -7.18 -2.36
N ILE A 351 -0.39 -6.01 -2.37
CA ILE A 351 -0.36 -5.16 -3.56
C ILE A 351 0.51 -5.81 -4.64
N ASP A 352 -0.08 -6.00 -5.83
CA ASP A 352 0.61 -6.44 -7.03
C ASP A 352 0.95 -5.26 -7.94
N PHE A 353 2.18 -4.78 -7.88
CA PHE A 353 2.60 -3.71 -8.78
C PHE A 353 2.69 -4.15 -10.25
N GLY A 354 2.67 -5.44 -10.53
CA GLY A 354 2.57 -5.95 -11.91
C GLY A 354 1.23 -5.54 -12.53
N ASP A 355 0.13 -5.79 -11.83
CA ASP A 355 -1.22 -5.43 -12.29
C ASP A 355 -1.40 -3.91 -12.36
N VAL A 356 -0.94 -3.18 -11.34
CA VAL A 356 -0.92 -1.71 -11.36
C VAL A 356 -0.20 -1.18 -12.61
N SER A 357 0.96 -1.75 -12.95
CA SER A 357 1.73 -1.37 -14.14
C SER A 357 0.98 -1.66 -15.44
N VAL A 358 0.23 -2.75 -15.52
CA VAL A 358 -0.62 -3.09 -16.67
C VAL A 358 -1.76 -2.08 -16.80
N ALA A 359 -2.43 -1.75 -15.69
CA ALA A 359 -3.50 -0.74 -15.66
C ALA A 359 -2.99 0.65 -16.13
N MET A 360 -1.82 1.09 -15.63
CA MET A 360 -1.17 2.33 -16.08
C MET A 360 -0.87 2.33 -17.58
N ARG A 361 -0.35 1.23 -18.12
CA ARG A 361 -0.06 1.09 -19.56
C ARG A 361 -1.33 1.13 -20.41
N ASN A 362 -2.41 0.54 -19.93
CA ASN A 362 -3.72 0.56 -20.59
C ASN A 362 -4.31 1.97 -20.59
N PHE A 363 -4.28 2.66 -19.46
CA PHE A 363 -4.67 4.06 -19.37
C PHE A 363 -3.91 4.93 -20.37
N LEU A 364 -2.58 4.82 -20.44
CA LEU A 364 -1.74 5.57 -21.40
C LEU A 364 -2.08 5.26 -22.86
N ARG A 365 -2.48 4.01 -23.19
CA ARG A 365 -2.93 3.64 -24.53
C ARG A 365 -4.29 4.25 -24.85
N LYS A 366 -5.27 4.16 -23.94
CA LYS A 366 -6.59 4.77 -24.09
C LYS A 366 -6.48 6.28 -24.28
N ALA A 367 -5.63 6.94 -23.52
CA ALA A 367 -5.36 8.38 -23.62
C ALA A 367 -4.55 8.79 -24.87
N GLY A 368 -4.10 7.84 -25.70
CA GLY A 368 -3.24 8.12 -26.87
C GLY A 368 -1.86 8.70 -26.51
N LYS A 369 -1.43 8.55 -25.25
CA LYS A 369 -0.18 9.11 -24.72
C LYS A 369 0.96 8.09 -24.63
N LYS A 370 0.69 6.81 -24.92
CA LYS A 370 1.74 5.79 -24.96
C LYS A 370 2.64 6.02 -26.17
N LYS A 371 3.91 6.29 -25.95
CA LYS A 371 4.88 6.49 -27.03
C LYS A 371 5.06 5.21 -27.84
N PHE A 372 4.98 5.33 -29.16
CA PHE A 372 5.28 4.23 -30.07
C PHE A 372 6.79 3.94 -30.04
N ASN A 373 7.13 2.67 -29.83
CA ASN A 373 8.51 2.19 -29.90
C ASN A 373 8.61 1.15 -31.03
N PRO A 374 9.27 1.49 -32.15
CA PRO A 374 9.35 0.59 -33.30
C PRO A 374 10.08 -0.72 -32.96
N GLY A 375 11.07 -0.67 -32.07
CA GLY A 375 11.77 -1.89 -31.61
C GLY A 375 10.86 -2.82 -30.83
N THR A 376 10.03 -2.27 -29.91
CA THR A 376 9.03 -3.06 -29.19
C THR A 376 7.97 -3.61 -30.14
N ALA A 377 7.49 -2.83 -31.10
CA ALA A 377 6.52 -3.28 -32.09
C ALA A 377 7.07 -4.45 -32.93
N ALA A 378 8.29 -4.35 -33.41
CA ALA A 378 8.96 -5.42 -34.15
C ALA A 378 9.17 -6.67 -33.29
N ALA A 379 9.59 -6.51 -32.04
CA ALA A 379 9.72 -7.64 -31.09
C ALA A 379 8.38 -8.34 -30.84
N MET A 380 7.32 -7.56 -30.62
CA MET A 380 5.97 -8.12 -30.40
C MET A 380 5.43 -8.78 -31.66
N ALA A 381 5.67 -8.23 -32.85
CA ALA A 381 5.31 -8.89 -34.12
C ALA A 381 5.99 -10.26 -34.25
N PHE A 382 7.28 -10.35 -33.91
CA PHE A 382 8.01 -11.60 -33.90
C PHE A 382 7.46 -12.60 -32.86
N LEU A 383 7.16 -12.14 -31.66
CA LEU A 383 6.63 -12.97 -30.60
C LEU A 383 5.20 -13.45 -30.86
N ASN A 384 4.39 -12.65 -31.54
CA ASN A 384 3.00 -12.97 -31.88
C ASN A 384 2.85 -13.77 -33.18
N ALA A 385 3.88 -13.88 -33.99
CA ALA A 385 3.84 -14.67 -35.22
C ALA A 385 3.52 -16.14 -34.90
N LYS A 386 2.53 -16.71 -35.58
CA LYS A 386 2.10 -18.11 -35.40
C LYS A 386 2.58 -19.01 -36.55
N ASP A 387 2.70 -18.45 -37.74
CA ASP A 387 3.10 -19.18 -38.92
C ASP A 387 4.59 -19.53 -38.91
N PRO A 388 4.97 -20.83 -39.08
CA PRO A 388 6.36 -21.27 -39.06
C PRO A 388 7.25 -20.56 -40.12
N ALA A 389 6.72 -20.32 -41.31
CA ALA A 389 7.48 -19.69 -42.37
C ALA A 389 7.82 -18.22 -42.03
N THR A 390 6.84 -17.48 -41.50
CA THR A 390 7.02 -16.10 -40.98
C THR A 390 8.04 -16.07 -39.85
N ILE A 391 7.95 -16.99 -38.88
CA ILE A 391 8.91 -17.08 -37.75
C ILE A 391 10.32 -17.33 -38.28
N LYS A 392 10.48 -18.25 -39.26
CA LYS A 392 11.76 -18.57 -39.89
C LYS A 392 12.36 -17.36 -40.59
N ALA A 393 11.55 -16.61 -41.38
CA ALA A 393 11.98 -15.44 -42.07
C ALA A 393 12.43 -14.32 -41.12
N MET A 394 11.61 -14.00 -40.10
CA MET A 394 11.93 -12.98 -39.11
C MET A 394 13.18 -13.37 -38.29
N ARG A 395 13.32 -14.64 -37.94
CA ARG A 395 14.48 -15.16 -37.23
C ARG A 395 15.76 -15.05 -38.08
N ALA A 396 15.69 -15.38 -39.39
CA ALA A 396 16.81 -15.25 -40.32
C ALA A 396 17.25 -13.76 -40.46
N GLY A 397 16.33 -12.83 -40.55
CA GLY A 397 16.61 -11.39 -40.53
C GLY A 397 17.28 -10.95 -39.22
N MET A 398 16.70 -11.28 -38.09
CA MET A 398 17.18 -10.85 -36.76
C MET A 398 18.51 -11.51 -36.38
N MET A 399 18.60 -12.82 -36.39
CA MET A 399 19.77 -13.57 -35.94
C MET A 399 20.81 -13.74 -37.05
N GLY A 400 20.37 -13.97 -38.29
CA GLY A 400 21.25 -14.15 -39.41
C GLY A 400 21.95 -12.84 -39.80
N LEU A 401 21.18 -11.76 -40.02
CA LEU A 401 21.71 -10.46 -40.45
C LEU A 401 21.97 -9.54 -39.24
N GLY A 402 20.98 -9.33 -38.36
CA GLY A 402 21.07 -8.37 -37.26
C GLY A 402 22.18 -8.68 -36.26
N TYR A 403 22.32 -9.90 -35.82
CA TYR A 403 23.39 -10.28 -34.87
C TYR A 403 24.77 -10.22 -35.51
N LYS A 404 24.89 -10.53 -36.82
CA LYS A 404 26.15 -10.38 -37.55
C LYS A 404 26.56 -8.92 -37.67
N ALA A 405 25.60 -8.04 -38.03
CA ALA A 405 25.83 -6.61 -38.09
C ALA A 405 26.22 -6.03 -36.71
N GLN A 406 25.53 -6.45 -35.64
CA GLN A 406 25.89 -6.01 -34.29
C GLN A 406 27.29 -6.48 -33.87
N ARG A 407 27.69 -7.71 -34.18
CA ARG A 407 29.07 -8.18 -33.91
C ARG A 407 30.12 -7.40 -34.70
N ALA A 408 29.85 -7.08 -35.95
CA ALA A 408 30.74 -6.25 -36.76
C ALA A 408 30.83 -4.82 -36.17
N GLY A 409 29.69 -4.25 -35.76
CA GLY A 409 29.64 -2.97 -35.06
C GLY A 409 30.40 -3.02 -33.71
N HIS A 410 30.25 -4.08 -32.92
CA HIS A 410 31.04 -4.28 -31.69
C HIS A 410 32.54 -4.23 -31.97
N GLN A 411 33.02 -4.94 -33.00
CA GLN A 411 34.45 -4.94 -33.37
C GLN A 411 34.93 -3.55 -33.81
N LEU A 412 34.12 -2.85 -34.58
CA LEU A 412 34.42 -1.47 -35.02
C LEU A 412 34.52 -0.52 -33.80
N PHE A 413 33.53 -0.55 -32.91
CA PHE A 413 33.52 0.30 -31.70
C PHE A 413 34.67 -0.03 -30.77
N LYS A 414 35.07 -1.31 -30.67
CA LYS A 414 36.24 -1.74 -29.93
C LYS A 414 37.52 -1.17 -30.53
N ARG A 415 37.68 -1.24 -31.85
CA ARG A 415 38.83 -0.67 -32.57
C ARG A 415 38.94 0.85 -32.42
N LEU A 416 37.82 1.53 -32.38
CA LEU A 416 37.76 2.99 -32.17
C LEU A 416 37.94 3.42 -30.69
N GLY A 417 38.17 2.49 -29.78
CA GLY A 417 38.34 2.80 -28.34
C GLY A 417 37.06 3.31 -27.64
N LEU A 418 35.90 3.14 -28.26
CA LEU A 418 34.62 3.59 -27.71
C LEU A 418 34.01 2.59 -26.70
N ILE A 419 34.53 1.38 -26.64
CA ILE A 419 34.08 0.30 -25.75
C ILE A 419 35.20 -0.03 -24.78
N GLN A 420 34.85 0.01 -23.48
CA GLN A 420 35.72 -0.42 -22.38
C GLN A 420 35.33 -1.84 -21.95
N GLU A 421 36.33 -2.69 -21.72
CA GLU A 421 36.09 -4.09 -21.30
C GLU A 421 35.44 -4.21 -19.93
N GLN A 422 35.69 -3.22 -19.06
CA GLN A 422 35.04 -3.10 -17.77
C GLN A 422 34.46 -1.69 -17.62
N THR A 423 33.18 -1.59 -17.37
CA THR A 423 32.56 -0.36 -16.90
C THR A 423 32.79 -0.25 -15.39
N SER A 424 33.63 0.69 -14.96
CA SER A 424 33.91 0.98 -13.55
C SER A 424 32.71 1.59 -12.82
N GLN A 425 31.70 2.05 -13.54
CA GLN A 425 30.48 2.60 -12.96
C GLN A 425 29.25 1.97 -13.60
N PRO A 426 28.22 1.61 -12.83
CA PRO A 426 26.95 1.23 -13.40
C PRO A 426 26.38 2.41 -14.21
N PRO A 427 25.62 2.14 -15.27
CA PRO A 427 24.96 3.20 -16.02
C PRO A 427 24.13 4.07 -15.07
N SER A 428 24.14 5.39 -15.31
CA SER A 428 23.33 6.31 -14.49
C SER A 428 21.89 5.80 -14.37
N THR A 429 21.42 5.76 -13.15
CA THR A 429 20.08 5.27 -12.82
C THR A 429 19.06 6.41 -12.74
N VAL A 430 19.50 7.64 -12.96
CA VAL A 430 18.70 8.85 -12.92
C VAL A 430 18.54 9.40 -14.33
N GLY A 431 17.29 9.50 -14.80
CA GLY A 431 16.94 10.03 -16.11
C GLY A 431 17.19 9.06 -17.28
N LYS A 432 16.83 9.51 -18.49
CA LYS A 432 17.09 8.77 -19.72
C LYS A 432 18.54 9.00 -20.16
N PRO A 433 19.32 7.94 -20.37
CA PRO A 433 20.68 8.10 -20.86
C PRO A 433 20.66 8.73 -22.27
N ALA A 434 21.67 9.55 -22.58
CA ALA A 434 21.82 10.13 -23.88
C ALA A 434 21.86 9.06 -24.97
N VAL A 435 21.32 9.34 -26.17
CA VAL A 435 21.27 8.38 -27.29
C VAL A 435 22.65 7.82 -27.60
N LYS A 436 23.70 8.66 -27.57
CA LYS A 436 25.10 8.21 -27.72
C LYS A 436 25.47 7.11 -26.75
N SER A 437 25.12 7.26 -25.46
CA SER A 437 25.40 6.25 -24.42
C SER A 437 24.61 4.96 -24.65
N GLN A 438 23.37 5.05 -25.14
CA GLN A 438 22.56 3.88 -25.46
C GLN A 438 23.15 3.10 -26.64
N VAL A 439 23.62 3.78 -27.67
CA VAL A 439 24.26 3.17 -28.85
C VAL A 439 25.56 2.47 -28.45
N ILE A 440 26.42 3.14 -27.67
CA ILE A 440 27.65 2.54 -27.16
C ILE A 440 27.33 1.31 -26.30
N HIS A 441 26.33 1.40 -25.43
CA HIS A 441 25.93 0.27 -24.57
C HIS A 441 25.40 -0.91 -25.38
N PHE A 442 24.65 -0.67 -26.46
CA PHE A 442 24.17 -1.73 -27.36
C PHE A 442 25.31 -2.51 -28.01
N PHE A 443 26.41 -1.83 -28.33
CA PHE A 443 27.60 -2.44 -28.92
C PHE A 443 28.65 -2.91 -27.90
N ASN A 444 28.43 -2.70 -26.60
CA ASN A 444 29.45 -2.99 -25.56
C ASN A 444 29.79 -4.49 -25.43
N LYS A 445 28.80 -5.37 -25.69
CA LYS A 445 29.01 -6.83 -25.73
C LYS A 445 28.52 -7.38 -27.08
N PRO A 446 29.29 -8.34 -27.67
CA PRO A 446 28.85 -8.94 -28.91
C PRO A 446 27.64 -9.83 -28.69
N MET A 447 26.69 -9.82 -29.63
CA MET A 447 25.59 -10.76 -29.65
C MET A 447 26.12 -12.21 -29.83
N PRO A 448 25.45 -13.21 -29.22
CA PRO A 448 25.92 -14.60 -29.29
C PRO A 448 26.03 -15.10 -30.74
N GLY A 449 27.09 -15.85 -30.99
CA GLY A 449 27.31 -16.56 -32.24
C GLY A 449 26.91 -18.03 -32.10
N ASN A 450 27.01 -18.77 -33.22
CA ASN A 450 26.81 -20.23 -33.26
C ASN A 450 25.46 -20.72 -32.71
N LEU A 451 24.41 -19.90 -32.82
CA LEU A 451 23.08 -20.29 -32.43
C LEU A 451 22.44 -21.25 -33.45
N PRO A 452 21.60 -22.19 -33.02
CA PRO A 452 20.90 -23.08 -33.93
C PRO A 452 20.14 -22.31 -35.02
N LYS A 453 20.14 -22.83 -36.25
CA LYS A 453 19.47 -22.18 -37.38
C LYS A 453 17.95 -22.31 -37.34
N LYS A 454 17.42 -23.27 -36.62
CA LYS A 454 16.00 -23.62 -36.52
C LYS A 454 15.47 -23.36 -35.12
N THR A 455 14.16 -23.16 -34.98
CA THR A 455 13.44 -23.13 -33.72
C THR A 455 13.45 -24.52 -33.05
N SER A 456 13.11 -24.60 -31.75
CA SER A 456 12.97 -25.92 -31.09
C SER A 456 11.91 -26.76 -31.76
N ARG A 457 10.79 -26.21 -32.15
CA ARG A 457 9.70 -26.92 -32.84
C ARG A 457 10.15 -27.50 -34.19
N ALA A 458 10.87 -26.67 -34.97
CA ALA A 458 11.40 -27.07 -36.26
C ALA A 458 12.53 -28.15 -36.15
N LEU A 459 13.26 -28.16 -35.03
CA LEU A 459 14.30 -29.20 -34.79
C LEU A 459 13.70 -30.52 -34.35
N LEU A 460 12.55 -30.50 -33.66
CA LEU A 460 11.83 -31.65 -33.17
C LEU A 460 10.75 -32.15 -34.14
N ASP A 461 10.59 -31.47 -35.27
CA ASP A 461 9.56 -31.78 -36.31
C ASP A 461 8.11 -31.72 -35.74
N ILE A 462 7.83 -30.75 -34.92
CA ILE A 462 6.54 -30.53 -34.23
C ILE A 462 5.92 -29.18 -34.55
N GLU A 463 6.08 -28.69 -35.78
CA GLU A 463 5.55 -27.38 -36.20
C GLU A 463 4.05 -27.39 -36.49
N ASP A 464 3.42 -28.54 -36.62
CA ASP A 464 1.97 -28.64 -36.83
C ASP A 464 1.21 -28.10 -35.59
N PRO A 465 0.42 -27.03 -35.70
CA PRO A 465 -0.30 -26.45 -34.59
C PRO A 465 -1.45 -27.32 -34.08
N ASN A 466 -1.86 -28.34 -34.82
CA ASN A 466 -2.98 -29.22 -34.48
C ASN A 466 -2.53 -30.44 -33.65
N ILE A 467 -1.22 -30.65 -33.52
CA ILE A 467 -0.66 -31.79 -32.79
C ILE A 467 0.00 -31.31 -31.49
N VAL A 468 -0.40 -31.92 -30.40
CA VAL A 468 0.32 -31.79 -29.12
C VAL A 468 1.28 -32.97 -29.04
N PRO A 469 2.58 -32.77 -29.29
CA PRO A 469 3.53 -33.90 -29.38
C PRO A 469 3.83 -34.43 -27.97
N VAL A 470 3.85 -35.75 -27.84
CA VAL A 470 4.42 -36.44 -26.69
C VAL A 470 5.81 -36.90 -27.07
N ILE A 471 6.84 -36.29 -26.49
CA ILE A 471 8.24 -36.63 -26.73
C ILE A 471 8.68 -37.59 -25.62
N ARG A 472 9.18 -38.75 -26.01
CA ARG A 472 9.75 -39.75 -25.09
C ARG A 472 11.16 -40.11 -25.54
N ASP A 473 12.05 -40.23 -24.57
CA ASP A 473 13.33 -40.93 -24.78
C ASP A 473 13.11 -42.42 -24.45
N PRO A 474 13.13 -43.32 -25.45
CA PRO A 474 12.86 -44.76 -25.22
C PRO A 474 13.83 -45.40 -24.24
N GLN A 475 15.03 -44.83 -24.07
CA GLN A 475 16.06 -45.37 -23.18
C GLN A 475 15.88 -44.92 -21.72
N LYS A 476 15.14 -43.85 -21.49
CA LYS A 476 14.96 -43.25 -20.15
C LYS A 476 13.52 -43.31 -19.62
N ALA A 477 12.55 -43.46 -20.50
CA ALA A 477 11.14 -43.52 -20.11
C ALA A 477 10.77 -44.94 -19.63
N SER A 478 10.38 -45.06 -18.36
CA SER A 478 9.78 -46.27 -17.81
C SER A 478 8.31 -46.38 -18.24
N GLU A 479 7.78 -47.63 -18.27
CA GLU A 479 6.35 -47.89 -18.40
C GLU A 479 5.63 -47.27 -17.21
N GLY A 480 4.74 -46.26 -17.42
CA GLY A 480 4.06 -45.56 -16.36
C GLY A 480 4.73 -44.22 -15.89
N ALA A 481 5.79 -43.79 -16.57
CA ALA A 481 6.38 -42.46 -16.30
C ALA A 481 5.33 -41.35 -16.49
N GLU A 482 5.30 -40.40 -15.54
CA GLU A 482 4.38 -39.25 -15.59
C GLU A 482 4.69 -38.36 -16.80
N ALA A 483 3.62 -37.93 -17.49
CA ALA A 483 3.74 -36.94 -18.55
C ALA A 483 3.81 -35.52 -17.93
N VAL A 484 4.83 -34.77 -18.30
CA VAL A 484 4.97 -33.35 -17.88
C VAL A 484 4.73 -32.43 -19.06
N PHE A 485 4.04 -31.32 -18.83
CA PHE A 485 3.88 -30.28 -19.83
C PHE A 485 5.06 -29.33 -19.75
N TYR A 486 5.87 -29.29 -20.81
CA TYR A 486 6.97 -28.33 -20.92
C TYR A 486 6.59 -27.14 -21.78
N PHE A 487 6.60 -25.94 -21.17
CA PHE A 487 6.41 -24.69 -21.86
C PHE A 487 7.76 -23.96 -22.01
N PRO A 488 8.39 -24.01 -23.19
CA PRO A 488 9.75 -23.49 -23.39
C PRO A 488 9.84 -21.96 -23.33
N GLY A 489 8.71 -21.25 -23.43
CA GLY A 489 8.69 -19.82 -23.59
C GLY A 489 9.28 -19.34 -24.93
N CYS A 490 9.10 -18.05 -25.21
CA CYS A 490 9.50 -17.48 -26.52
C CYS A 490 11.02 -17.51 -26.76
N GLY A 491 11.82 -17.33 -25.70
CA GLY A 491 13.29 -17.30 -25.80
C GLY A 491 13.86 -18.67 -26.18
N SER A 492 13.52 -19.71 -25.43
CA SER A 492 14.01 -21.08 -25.63
C SER A 492 13.41 -21.74 -26.85
N GLU A 493 12.17 -21.36 -27.25
CA GLU A 493 11.56 -21.89 -28.46
C GLU A 493 12.14 -21.24 -29.71
N ARG A 494 12.22 -19.89 -29.78
CA ARG A 494 12.47 -19.17 -31.03
C ARG A 494 13.90 -18.69 -31.21
N LEU A 495 14.59 -18.36 -30.15
CA LEU A 495 15.94 -17.75 -30.25
C LEU A 495 17.03 -18.73 -29.84
N PHE A 496 16.91 -19.34 -28.69
CA PHE A 496 17.92 -20.19 -28.05
C PHE A 496 17.41 -21.64 -27.99
N SER A 497 17.07 -22.20 -29.14
CA SER A 497 16.44 -23.52 -29.27
C SER A 497 17.24 -24.65 -28.61
N GLN A 498 18.55 -24.50 -28.47
CA GLN A 498 19.39 -25.46 -27.74
C GLN A 498 19.00 -25.56 -26.25
N VAL A 499 18.45 -24.52 -25.66
CA VAL A 499 17.96 -24.56 -24.27
C VAL A 499 16.72 -25.43 -24.18
N GLY A 500 15.74 -25.20 -25.06
CA GLY A 500 14.52 -26.02 -25.10
C GLY A 500 14.75 -27.48 -25.44
N LEU A 501 15.82 -27.78 -26.21
CA LEU A 501 16.19 -29.18 -26.52
C LEU A 501 16.91 -29.86 -25.37
N ALA A 502 17.65 -29.10 -24.54
CA ALA A 502 18.39 -29.67 -23.41
C ALA A 502 17.50 -29.91 -22.18
N THR A 503 16.33 -29.25 -22.11
CA THR A 503 15.35 -29.44 -21.02
C THR A 503 14.51 -30.67 -21.24
#